data_7e7a29bf55ed5687f374efcef0d43917
#
_entry.id   7e7a29bf55ed5687f374efcef0d43917
#
_cell.length_a   1.000
_cell.length_b   1.000
_cell.length_c   1.000
_cell.angle_alpha   90.00
_cell.angle_beta   90.00
_cell.angle_gamma   90.00
#
_symmetry.space_group_name_H-M   'P 1'
#
loop_
_entity.id
_entity.type
_entity.pdbx_description
1 polymer ?
#
loop_
_entity_poly.entity_id
_entity_poly.type
_entity_poly.pdbx_seq_one_letter_code
_entity_poly.pdbx_strand_id
1 'polypeptide(L)'
;MADKLIISYEEYKSAVEKLALEIEKKYKPTVLVGIMRGAAPIIDILSRIFKLPTAYVVIQSYSGDTVQNKQGELIFARDISAIATNENFKKVLLVDDLSDTGLTLNKSIDWLKEYDPIKNYINEIKTACLWKKKSSSFTPDFCPILLENDPWIVQPSEYYDEVDIESLKKKHF
;
A
#
# COMPACT_ATOMS: atom_id res chain seq x y z
N MET A 1 2.47 5.55 26.10
CA MET A 1 1.58 5.51 24.93
C MET A 1 2.43 5.85 23.72
N ALA A 2 2.33 5.10 22.62
CA ALA A 2 3.05 5.48 21.40
C ALA A 2 2.53 6.84 20.92
N ASP A 3 3.44 7.73 20.49
CA ASP A 3 3.04 9.01 19.91
C ASP A 3 2.19 8.75 18.68
N LYS A 4 1.04 9.45 18.59
CA LYS A 4 0.15 9.37 17.41
C LYS A 4 0.49 10.52 16.47
N LEU A 5 0.67 10.19 15.19
CA LEU A 5 0.79 11.16 14.10
C LEU A 5 -0.52 11.14 13.31
N ILE A 6 -1.35 12.16 13.51
CA ILE A 6 -2.64 12.29 12.83
C ILE A 6 -2.41 13.01 11.51
N ILE A 7 -2.81 12.39 10.41
CA ILE A 7 -2.66 12.92 9.05
C ILE A 7 -4.00 13.49 8.57
N SER A 8 -4.02 14.75 8.19
CA SER A 8 -5.18 15.37 7.55
C SER A 8 -5.33 14.92 6.08
N TYR A 9 -6.53 15.10 5.50
CA TYR A 9 -6.76 14.83 4.08
C TYR A 9 -5.84 15.65 3.16
N GLU A 10 -5.53 16.88 3.52
CA GLU A 10 -4.63 17.74 2.72
C GLU A 10 -3.19 17.26 2.79
N GLU A 11 -2.71 16.84 3.95
CA GLU A 11 -1.36 16.25 4.11
C GLU A 11 -1.25 14.93 3.36
N TYR A 12 -2.29 14.08 3.44
CA TYR A 12 -2.35 12.82 2.69
C TYR A 12 -2.27 13.07 1.19
N LYS A 13 -3.10 13.96 0.66
CA LYS A 13 -3.11 14.35 -0.75
C LYS A 13 -1.74 14.88 -1.19
N SER A 14 -1.14 15.79 -0.41
CA SER A 14 0.19 16.32 -0.68
C SER A 14 1.26 15.22 -0.71
N ALA A 15 1.18 14.22 0.18
CA ALA A 15 2.08 13.08 0.18
C ALA A 15 1.97 12.24 -1.11
N VAL A 16 0.74 11.97 -1.57
CA VAL A 16 0.51 11.24 -2.83
C VAL A 16 1.04 12.02 -4.05
N GLU A 17 0.84 13.34 -4.09
CA GLU A 17 1.36 14.20 -5.16
C GLU A 17 2.90 14.21 -5.19
N LYS A 18 3.55 14.30 -4.02
CA LYS A 18 5.02 14.18 -3.92
C LYS A 18 5.51 12.83 -4.40
N LEU A 19 4.84 11.75 -3.99
CA LEU A 19 5.15 10.39 -4.45
C LEU A 19 5.06 10.29 -5.98
N ALA A 20 4.00 10.83 -6.58
CA ALA A 20 3.84 10.84 -8.04
C ALA A 20 5.01 11.55 -8.74
N LEU A 21 5.46 12.69 -8.21
CA LEU A 21 6.59 13.44 -8.76
C LEU A 21 7.92 12.68 -8.64
N GLU A 22 8.14 11.95 -7.54
CA GLU A 22 9.33 11.11 -7.39
C GLU A 22 9.35 9.94 -8.39
N ILE A 23 8.20 9.29 -8.57
CA ILE A 23 8.06 8.19 -9.52
C ILE A 23 8.31 8.68 -10.94
N GLU A 24 7.65 9.79 -11.34
CA GLU A 24 7.74 10.35 -12.69
C GLU A 24 9.20 10.60 -13.13
N LYS A 25 10.01 11.10 -12.21
CA LYS A 25 11.43 11.43 -12.48
C LYS A 25 12.31 10.21 -12.74
N LYS A 26 11.99 9.06 -12.14
CA LYS A 26 12.94 7.92 -12.04
C LYS A 26 12.39 6.62 -12.63
N TYR A 27 11.09 6.50 -12.82
CA TYR A 27 10.47 5.23 -13.21
C TYR A 27 9.25 5.45 -14.10
N LYS A 28 9.07 4.57 -15.07
CA LYS A 28 7.89 4.56 -15.94
C LYS A 28 7.19 3.20 -15.79
N PRO A 29 6.34 3.05 -14.77
CA PRO A 29 5.59 1.80 -14.59
C PRO A 29 4.61 1.57 -15.74
N THR A 30 4.23 0.32 -15.94
CA THR A 30 3.22 -0.09 -16.92
C THR A 30 1.94 -0.57 -16.25
N VAL A 31 1.98 -0.82 -14.95
CA VAL A 31 0.85 -1.17 -14.09
C VAL A 31 1.11 -0.72 -12.66
N LEU A 32 0.05 -0.33 -11.97
CA LEU A 32 0.07 -0.06 -10.54
C LEU A 32 -0.57 -1.24 -9.81
N VAL A 33 0.15 -1.82 -8.85
CA VAL A 33 -0.36 -2.91 -8.02
C VAL A 33 -0.47 -2.42 -6.58
N GLY A 34 -1.69 -2.31 -6.07
CA GLY A 34 -1.95 -1.83 -4.71
C GLY A 34 -2.17 -2.95 -3.71
N ILE A 35 -1.56 -2.84 -2.54
CA ILE A 35 -1.81 -3.71 -1.40
C ILE A 35 -3.05 -3.20 -0.66
N MET A 36 -4.10 -4.01 -0.66
CA MET A 36 -5.38 -3.62 -0.04
C MET A 36 -5.35 -3.89 1.47
N ARG A 37 -5.93 -3.00 2.29
CA ARG A 37 -6.77 -1.82 1.97
C ARG A 37 -5.95 -0.52 1.86
N GLY A 38 -4.78 -0.44 2.52
CA GLY A 38 -4.03 0.81 2.71
C GLY A 38 -3.71 1.55 1.40
N ALA A 39 -3.31 0.82 0.36
CA ALA A 39 -2.97 1.45 -0.92
C ALA A 39 -4.17 1.92 -1.76
N ALA A 40 -5.42 1.57 -1.41
CA ALA A 40 -6.57 1.87 -2.27
C ALA A 40 -6.70 3.35 -2.69
N PRO A 41 -6.67 4.33 -1.76
CA PRO A 41 -6.78 5.74 -2.14
C PRO A 41 -5.57 6.23 -2.94
N ILE A 42 -4.39 5.69 -2.66
CA ILE A 42 -3.15 6.04 -3.38
C ILE A 42 -3.24 5.59 -4.82
N ILE A 43 -3.64 4.34 -5.04
CA ILE A 43 -3.79 3.75 -6.38
C ILE A 43 -4.83 4.50 -7.20
N ASP A 44 -5.97 4.89 -6.62
CA ASP A 44 -6.98 5.69 -7.34
C ASP A 44 -6.37 6.99 -7.85
N ILE A 45 -5.67 7.74 -7.01
CA ILE A 45 -5.06 9.01 -7.39
C ILE A 45 -3.94 8.80 -8.42
N LEU A 46 -2.99 7.89 -8.15
CA LEU A 46 -1.86 7.64 -9.05
C LEU A 46 -2.30 7.13 -10.43
N SER A 47 -3.33 6.28 -10.48
CA SER A 47 -3.86 5.76 -11.74
C SER A 47 -4.43 6.86 -12.63
N ARG A 48 -5.08 7.85 -12.02
CA ARG A 48 -5.61 9.04 -12.72
C ARG A 48 -4.49 9.95 -13.22
N ILE A 49 -3.43 10.14 -12.41
CA ILE A 49 -2.26 10.96 -12.79
C ILE A 49 -1.50 10.30 -13.94
N PHE A 50 -1.15 9.03 -13.82
CA PHE A 50 -0.31 8.33 -14.79
C PHE A 50 -1.09 7.71 -15.97
N LYS A 51 -2.42 7.63 -15.89
CA LYS A 51 -3.28 6.97 -16.88
C LYS A 51 -2.90 5.50 -17.08
N LEU A 52 -2.62 4.81 -15.97
CA LEU A 52 -2.18 3.42 -15.97
C LEU A 52 -3.27 2.46 -15.49
N PRO A 53 -3.24 1.21 -16.00
CA PRO A 53 -4.07 0.14 -15.46
C PRO A 53 -3.68 -0.19 -14.03
N THR A 54 -4.65 -0.72 -13.26
CA THR A 54 -4.49 -1.06 -11.86
C THR A 54 -4.75 -2.52 -11.59
N ALA A 55 -4.06 -3.03 -10.59
CA ALA A 55 -4.31 -4.33 -10.01
C ALA A 55 -4.25 -4.23 -8.48
N TYR A 56 -4.90 -5.15 -7.79
CA TYR A 56 -4.96 -5.16 -6.33
C TYR A 56 -4.66 -6.55 -5.79
N VAL A 57 -3.83 -6.60 -4.78
CA VAL A 57 -3.58 -7.79 -3.98
C VAL A 57 -4.08 -7.56 -2.56
N VAL A 58 -4.85 -8.51 -2.03
CA VAL A 58 -5.31 -8.45 -0.64
C VAL A 58 -4.35 -9.25 0.22
N ILE A 59 -3.81 -8.59 1.23
CA ILE A 59 -2.90 -9.21 2.20
C ILE A 59 -3.45 -8.94 3.58
N GLN A 60 -3.54 -9.98 4.39
CA GLN A 60 -3.96 -9.87 5.78
C GLN A 60 -2.86 -10.39 6.70
N SER A 61 -2.44 -9.57 7.65
CA SER A 61 -1.64 -10.03 8.77
C SER A 61 -2.55 -10.70 9.80
N TYR A 62 -2.20 -11.90 10.20
CA TYR A 62 -2.95 -12.63 11.23
C TYR A 62 -2.52 -12.17 12.61
N SER A 63 -3.44 -11.60 13.37
CA SER A 63 -3.22 -11.15 14.76
C SER A 63 -3.95 -11.99 15.81
N GLY A 64 -4.44 -13.19 15.46
CA GLY A 64 -5.30 -14.00 16.31
C GLY A 64 -4.75 -15.38 16.67
N ASP A 65 -5.04 -15.80 17.90
CA ASP A 65 -4.80 -17.14 18.45
C ASP A 65 -5.74 -18.19 17.83
N THR A 66 -5.52 -18.58 16.59
CA THR A 66 -6.09 -19.81 16.07
C THR A 66 -4.99 -20.87 15.91
N VAL A 67 -5.33 -22.09 16.29
CA VAL A 67 -4.42 -23.25 16.49
C VAL A 67 -3.53 -23.62 15.29
N GLN A 68 -3.68 -22.96 14.15
CA GLN A 68 -2.98 -23.31 12.90
C GLN A 68 -2.04 -22.25 12.32
N ASN A 69 -2.12 -20.97 12.71
CA ASN A 69 -1.27 -19.91 12.16
C ASN A 69 -0.51 -19.17 13.26
N LYS A 70 0.79 -18.96 13.03
CA LYS A 70 1.65 -18.20 13.95
C LYS A 70 1.34 -16.71 13.87
N GLN A 71 1.31 -16.02 15.00
CA GLN A 71 1.19 -14.57 15.08
C GLN A 71 2.24 -13.89 14.18
N GLY A 72 1.79 -12.99 13.29
CA GLY A 72 2.67 -12.29 12.34
C GLY A 72 2.81 -12.96 10.97
N GLU A 73 2.09 -14.06 10.69
CA GLU A 73 2.04 -14.66 9.37
C GLU A 73 1.17 -13.82 8.43
N LEU A 74 1.67 -13.59 7.21
CA LEU A 74 0.91 -12.89 6.16
C LEU A 74 0.14 -13.91 5.32
N ILE A 75 -1.16 -13.68 5.18
CA ILE A 75 -2.01 -14.44 4.28
C ILE A 75 -2.25 -13.63 3.02
N PHE A 76 -1.90 -14.19 1.86
CA PHE A 76 -2.18 -13.61 0.55
C PHE A 76 -3.50 -14.15 -0.01
N ALA A 77 -4.28 -13.29 -0.65
CA ALA A 77 -5.39 -13.74 -1.47
C ALA A 77 -4.86 -14.66 -2.60
N ARG A 78 -5.72 -15.55 -3.08
CA ARG A 78 -5.34 -16.51 -4.13
C ARG A 78 -5.03 -15.84 -5.45
N ASP A 79 -5.73 -14.72 -5.73
CA ASP A 79 -5.71 -14.07 -7.04
C ASP A 79 -5.53 -12.55 -6.92
N ILE A 80 -4.97 -11.97 -7.98
CA ILE A 80 -4.95 -10.52 -8.20
C ILE A 80 -6.27 -10.12 -8.87
N SER A 81 -6.93 -9.09 -8.32
CA SER A 81 -8.01 -8.40 -9.02
C SER A 81 -7.41 -7.30 -9.90
N ALA A 82 -7.58 -7.41 -11.22
CA ALA A 82 -6.90 -6.50 -12.14
C ALA A 82 -7.83 -5.99 -13.26
N ILE A 83 -7.68 -4.72 -13.61
CA ILE A 83 -8.12 -4.14 -14.89
C ILE A 83 -6.85 -3.93 -15.72
N ALA A 84 -6.17 -5.04 -16.02
CA ALA A 84 -4.91 -5.06 -16.73
C ALA A 84 -4.77 -6.38 -17.49
N THR A 85 -4.10 -6.36 -18.63
CA THR A 85 -3.68 -7.58 -19.32
C THR A 85 -2.32 -8.04 -18.77
N ASN A 86 -1.97 -9.29 -19.02
CA ASN A 86 -0.66 -9.82 -18.60
C ASN A 86 0.51 -8.97 -19.13
N GLU A 87 0.41 -8.44 -20.35
CA GLU A 87 1.41 -7.57 -20.97
C GLU A 87 1.65 -6.26 -20.21
N ASN A 88 0.70 -5.81 -19.40
CA ASN A 88 0.88 -4.63 -18.56
C ASN A 88 1.83 -4.86 -17.39
N PHE A 89 2.07 -6.13 -16.97
CA PHE A 89 2.90 -6.43 -15.81
C PHE A 89 4.42 -6.37 -16.07
N LYS A 90 4.88 -5.80 -17.19
CA LYS A 90 6.32 -5.68 -17.51
C LYS A 90 7.07 -4.85 -16.48
N LYS A 91 6.53 -3.71 -16.08
CA LYS A 91 7.12 -2.80 -15.08
C LYS A 91 6.10 -2.51 -14.00
N VAL A 92 6.16 -3.27 -12.94
CA VAL A 92 5.21 -3.18 -11.82
C VAL A 92 5.65 -2.10 -10.85
N LEU A 93 4.74 -1.21 -10.48
CA LEU A 93 4.87 -0.39 -9.27
C LEU A 93 3.97 -0.99 -8.19
N LEU A 94 4.58 -1.63 -7.21
CA LEU A 94 3.91 -2.17 -6.03
C LEU A 94 3.77 -1.08 -4.98
N VAL A 95 2.55 -0.77 -4.59
CA VAL A 95 2.23 0.36 -3.70
C VAL A 95 1.59 -0.15 -2.41
N ASP A 96 2.10 0.34 -1.30
CA ASP A 96 1.47 0.26 0.02
C ASP A 96 1.33 1.67 0.61
N ASP A 97 0.63 1.83 1.71
CA ASP A 97 0.52 3.12 2.39
C ASP A 97 1.74 3.41 3.27
N LEU A 98 2.19 2.42 4.03
CA LEU A 98 3.22 2.55 5.06
C LEU A 98 4.20 1.37 5.02
N SER A 99 5.50 1.68 5.06
CA SER A 99 6.52 0.69 5.40
C SER A 99 6.77 0.70 6.91
N ASP A 100 5.99 -0.08 7.67
CA ASP A 100 6.13 -0.19 9.13
C ASP A 100 7.34 -1.07 9.49
N THR A 101 7.22 -2.39 9.35
CA THR A 101 8.34 -3.33 9.49
C THR A 101 9.02 -3.61 8.16
N GLY A 102 8.32 -3.38 7.07
CA GLY A 102 8.73 -3.70 5.70
C GLY A 102 8.40 -5.14 5.27
N LEU A 103 7.87 -5.95 6.17
CA LEU A 103 7.58 -7.36 5.90
C LEU A 103 6.57 -7.53 4.76
N THR A 104 5.49 -6.73 4.76
CA THR A 104 4.43 -6.79 3.75
C THR A 104 4.98 -6.54 2.35
N LEU A 105 5.71 -5.44 2.15
CA LEU A 105 6.30 -5.11 0.84
C LEU A 105 7.27 -6.19 0.38
N ASN A 106 8.16 -6.66 1.27
CA ASN A 106 9.14 -7.69 0.92
C ASN A 106 8.47 -9.00 0.47
N LYS A 107 7.53 -9.50 1.26
CA LYS A 107 6.79 -10.73 0.95
C LYS A 107 5.90 -10.60 -0.29
N SER A 108 5.37 -9.40 -0.55
CA SER A 108 4.58 -9.15 -1.75
C SER A 108 5.40 -9.19 -3.03
N ILE A 109 6.66 -8.73 -2.98
CA ILE A 109 7.58 -8.87 -4.11
C ILE A 109 7.83 -10.34 -4.41
N ASP A 110 8.14 -11.15 -3.37
CA ASP A 110 8.38 -12.58 -3.54
C ASP A 110 7.15 -13.28 -4.11
N TRP A 111 5.96 -12.97 -3.56
CA TRP A 111 4.70 -13.54 -4.03
C TRP A 111 4.41 -13.18 -5.50
N LEU A 112 4.61 -11.92 -5.91
CA LEU A 112 4.41 -11.49 -7.30
C LEU A 112 5.33 -12.22 -8.28
N LYS A 113 6.58 -12.46 -7.89
CA LYS A 113 7.57 -13.19 -8.70
C LYS A 113 7.23 -14.68 -8.86
N GLU A 114 6.44 -15.24 -7.97
CA GLU A 114 6.02 -16.64 -7.98
C GLU A 114 4.60 -16.84 -8.53
N TYR A 115 3.81 -15.76 -8.64
CA TYR A 115 2.41 -15.84 -9.06
C TYR A 115 2.27 -16.22 -10.54
N ASP A 116 1.93 -17.48 -10.77
CA ASP A 116 1.91 -18.13 -12.10
C ASP A 116 1.25 -17.31 -13.22
N PRO A 117 0.09 -16.65 -13.02
CA PRO A 117 -0.57 -15.95 -14.11
C PRO A 117 0.23 -14.81 -14.73
N ILE A 118 1.15 -14.16 -13.96
CA ILE A 118 1.87 -12.98 -14.43
C ILE A 118 3.39 -13.06 -14.30
N LYS A 119 3.95 -14.00 -13.54
CA LYS A 119 5.40 -14.05 -13.22
C LYS A 119 6.30 -13.98 -14.46
N ASN A 120 5.90 -14.60 -15.56
CA ASN A 120 6.67 -14.64 -16.80
C ASN A 120 6.62 -13.31 -17.60
N TYR A 121 5.75 -12.38 -17.22
CA TYR A 121 5.64 -11.07 -17.86
C TYR A 121 6.38 -9.98 -17.08
N ILE A 122 6.73 -10.24 -15.81
CA ILE A 122 7.37 -9.26 -14.93
C ILE A 122 8.86 -9.16 -15.28
N ASN A 123 9.29 -8.00 -15.75
CA ASN A 123 10.69 -7.67 -15.96
C ASN A 123 11.28 -6.93 -14.76
N GLU A 124 10.47 -6.07 -14.11
CA GLU A 124 10.93 -5.23 -13.01
C GLU A 124 9.78 -4.96 -12.04
N ILE A 125 10.08 -4.98 -10.74
CA ILE A 125 9.18 -4.53 -9.68
C ILE A 125 9.88 -3.41 -8.92
N LYS A 126 9.24 -2.24 -8.84
CA LYS A 126 9.60 -1.15 -7.93
C LYS A 126 8.52 -0.99 -6.89
N THR A 127 8.90 -0.46 -5.73
CA THR A 127 8.03 -0.32 -4.57
C THR A 127 7.83 1.14 -4.20
N ALA A 128 6.63 1.47 -3.72
CA ALA A 128 6.28 2.80 -3.28
C ALA A 128 5.43 2.77 -2.02
N CYS A 129 5.63 3.73 -1.14
CA CYS A 129 4.72 4.03 -0.02
C CYS A 129 4.76 5.53 0.32
N LEU A 130 3.81 6.00 1.12
CA LEU A 130 3.79 7.40 1.56
C LEU A 130 4.74 7.65 2.72
N TRP A 131 4.80 6.72 3.66
CA TRP A 131 5.62 6.82 4.86
C TRP A 131 6.49 5.58 5.06
N LYS A 132 7.69 5.82 5.60
CA LYS A 132 8.57 4.76 6.09
C LYS A 132 8.92 5.05 7.53
N LYS A 133 8.67 4.11 8.44
CA LYS A 133 9.16 4.19 9.82
C LYS A 133 10.66 3.97 9.89
N LYS A 134 11.29 4.57 10.91
CA LYS A 134 12.72 4.44 11.14
C LYS A 134 13.13 2.98 11.37
N SER A 135 12.32 2.23 12.11
CA SER A 135 12.55 0.81 12.42
C SER A 135 12.32 -0.13 11.25
N SER A 136 11.70 0.34 10.16
CA SER A 136 11.46 -0.52 9.00
C SER A 136 12.75 -1.03 8.38
N SER A 137 12.87 -2.36 8.28
CA SER A 137 14.00 -3.04 7.64
C SER A 137 13.99 -2.97 6.11
N PHE A 138 12.85 -2.55 5.52
CA PHE A 138 12.67 -2.43 4.08
C PHE A 138 12.70 -0.96 3.65
N THR A 139 13.46 -0.64 2.62
CA THR A 139 13.47 0.69 2.04
C THR A 139 12.77 0.66 0.68
N PRO A 140 11.57 1.23 0.55
CA PRO A 140 10.87 1.36 -0.73
C PRO A 140 11.70 2.17 -1.72
N ASP A 141 11.54 1.87 -3.02
CA ASP A 141 12.21 2.64 -4.08
C ASP A 141 11.76 4.11 -4.11
N PHE A 142 10.49 4.35 -3.76
CA PHE A 142 9.88 5.67 -3.69
C PHE A 142 9.15 5.85 -2.36
N CYS A 143 9.55 6.85 -1.59
CA CYS A 143 8.90 7.17 -0.31
C CYS A 143 9.18 8.64 0.06
N PRO A 144 8.21 9.54 -0.13
CA PRO A 144 8.41 10.97 0.09
C PRO A 144 8.61 11.36 1.55
N ILE A 145 8.17 10.53 2.51
CA ILE A 145 8.19 10.88 3.92
C ILE A 145 8.89 9.79 4.73
N LEU A 146 10.12 10.08 5.15
CA LEU A 146 10.86 9.24 6.08
C LEU A 146 10.64 9.76 7.51
N LEU A 147 10.15 8.91 8.38
CA LEU A 147 9.88 9.26 9.77
C LEU A 147 11.13 9.08 10.61
N GLU A 148 11.44 10.06 11.44
CA GLU A 148 12.58 10.00 12.36
C GLU A 148 12.31 9.12 13.59
N ASN A 149 11.03 8.89 13.88
CA ASN A 149 10.53 8.06 14.96
C ASN A 149 9.55 7.02 14.39
N ASP A 150 9.02 6.17 15.28
CA ASP A 150 8.05 5.12 14.94
C ASP A 150 6.65 5.43 15.53
N PRO A 151 6.01 6.57 15.18
CA PRO A 151 4.71 6.94 15.69
C PRO A 151 3.62 5.99 15.14
N TRP A 152 2.52 5.91 15.85
CA TRP A 152 1.31 5.35 15.27
C TRP A 152 0.71 6.37 14.28
N ILE A 153 0.74 6.06 12.98
CA ILE A 153 0.15 6.93 11.96
C ILE A 153 -1.36 6.68 11.93
N VAL A 154 -2.13 7.76 12.06
CA VAL A 154 -3.58 7.74 11.91
C VAL A 154 -3.91 8.43 10.58
N GLN A 155 -4.23 7.62 9.57
CA GLN A 155 -4.59 8.11 8.25
C GLN A 155 -6.04 8.61 8.23
N PRO A 156 -6.42 9.47 7.26
CA PRO A 156 -7.77 10.06 7.22
C PRO A 156 -8.91 9.02 7.19
N SER A 157 -8.69 7.88 6.55
CA SER A 157 -9.68 6.79 6.47
C SER A 157 -9.82 6.00 7.77
N GLU A 158 -8.78 5.95 8.61
CA GLU A 158 -8.80 5.19 9.87
C GLU A 158 -9.73 5.81 10.92
N TYR A 159 -10.12 7.07 10.75
CA TYR A 159 -11.19 7.68 11.53
C TYR A 159 -12.47 6.83 11.51
N TYR A 160 -12.74 6.18 10.38
CA TYR A 160 -13.98 5.39 10.22
C TYR A 160 -13.88 3.98 10.82
N ASP A 161 -12.71 3.53 11.25
CA ASP A 161 -12.57 2.25 11.97
C ASP A 161 -13.19 2.35 13.40
N GLU A 162 -13.27 3.56 13.96
CA GLU A 162 -13.83 3.83 15.29
C GLU A 162 -15.27 4.43 15.25
N VAL A 163 -15.78 4.78 14.06
CA VAL A 163 -17.07 5.45 13.89
C VAL A 163 -18.17 4.46 13.55
N ASP A 164 -19.19 4.39 14.40
CA ASP A 164 -20.39 3.60 14.14
C ASP A 164 -21.50 4.42 13.42
N ILE A 165 -22.49 3.70 12.89
CA ILE A 165 -23.61 4.30 12.17
C ILE A 165 -24.44 5.26 13.03
N GLU A 166 -24.61 4.98 14.33
CA GLU A 166 -25.37 5.83 15.22
C GLU A 166 -24.67 7.18 15.49
N SER A 167 -23.34 7.15 15.57
CA SER A 167 -22.53 8.38 15.65
C SER A 167 -22.64 9.22 14.37
N LEU A 168 -22.67 8.59 13.19
CA LEU A 168 -22.88 9.29 11.92
C LEU A 168 -24.28 9.91 11.82
N LYS A 169 -25.32 9.19 12.24
CA LYS A 169 -26.67 9.72 12.30
C LYS A 169 -26.75 10.97 13.16
N LYS A 170 -26.20 10.93 14.39
CA LYS A 170 -26.18 12.10 15.30
C LYS A 170 -25.44 13.30 14.72
N LYS A 171 -24.45 13.07 13.86
CA LYS A 171 -23.65 14.15 13.23
C LYS A 171 -24.38 14.83 12.07
N HIS A 172 -25.23 14.10 11.34
CA HIS A 172 -25.80 14.57 10.07
C HIS A 172 -27.31 14.77 10.07
N PHE A 173 -28.00 14.30 11.11
CA PHE A 173 -29.44 14.41 11.31
C PHE A 173 -29.81 14.91 12.73
#